data_03c6e1b6367c8bbb5d0765d672aca523
#
_entry.id   03c6e1b6367c8bbb5d0765d672aca523
#
_cell.length_a   1.000
_cell.length_b   1.000
_cell.length_c   1.000
_cell.angle_alpha   90.00
_cell.angle_beta   90.00
_cell.angle_gamma   90.00
#
_symmetry.space_group_name_H-M   'P 1'
#
loop_
_entity.id
_entity.type
_entity.pdbx_description
1 polymer ?
#
loop_
_entity_poly.entity_id
_entity_poly.type
_entity_poly.pdbx_seq_one_letter_code
_entity_poly.pdbx_strand_id
1 'polypeptide(L)'
;MKRLIILIVLLAGIVCNVSAQDRRHPTHTSTTKSDEIKSFITQMYNDKLYEDYAFLQKHCSTELLKKLQDAYPYDTDGIAYATWLFRSGQQDSKPGAKDKTIMLEVKADGDWFVYTALDMGWKFTNRIKVTNKGGEIIIEDICAVKE
;
A
#
# COMPACT_ATOMS: atom_id res chain seq x y z
N MET A 1 53.85 -61.79 -18.68
CA MET A 1 52.95 -62.14 -19.80
C MET A 1 51.78 -61.14 -19.75
N LYS A 2 51.90 -60.12 -20.44
CA LYS A 2 51.20 -59.41 -21.53
C LYS A 2 49.70 -59.80 -21.64
N ARG A 3 48.80 -58.90 -21.39
CA ARG A 3 47.55 -58.76 -22.18
C ARG A 3 47.14 -57.30 -22.25
N LEU A 4 47.31 -56.81 -23.41
CA LEU A 4 46.85 -55.52 -23.92
C LEU A 4 45.35 -55.59 -24.16
N ILE A 5 44.54 -54.76 -23.55
CA ILE A 5 43.11 -54.62 -23.88
C ILE A 5 42.91 -53.27 -24.50
N ILE A 6 42.60 -53.31 -25.78
CA ILE A 6 42.27 -52.13 -26.62
C ILE A 6 40.82 -51.81 -26.31
N LEU A 7 40.60 -50.62 -25.77
CA LEU A 7 39.24 -50.09 -25.55
C LEU A 7 38.82 -49.22 -26.75
N ILE A 8 37.92 -49.74 -27.54
CA ILE A 8 37.30 -49.01 -28.67
C ILE A 8 36.27 -48.06 -28.09
N VAL A 9 36.54 -46.76 -28.23
CA VAL A 9 35.58 -45.68 -27.90
C VAL A 9 34.64 -45.49 -29.08
N LEU A 10 33.41 -45.92 -28.93
CA LEU A 10 32.33 -45.63 -29.86
C LEU A 10 31.81 -44.19 -29.57
N LEU A 11 32.10 -43.28 -30.47
CA LEU A 11 31.45 -41.97 -30.50
C LEU A 11 30.00 -42.13 -30.99
N ALA A 12 29.06 -42.14 -30.08
CA ALA A 12 27.64 -41.94 -30.40
C ALA A 12 27.35 -40.47 -30.37
N GLY A 13 27.17 -39.84 -31.54
CA GLY A 13 26.74 -38.48 -31.68
C GLY A 13 25.31 -38.30 -31.18
N ILE A 14 25.14 -37.61 -30.05
CA ILE A 14 23.83 -37.15 -29.58
C ILE A 14 23.58 -35.82 -30.25
N VAL A 15 22.70 -35.81 -31.25
CA VAL A 15 22.11 -34.60 -31.82
C VAL A 15 21.12 -34.09 -30.81
N CYS A 16 21.51 -33.12 -30.01
CA CYS A 16 20.57 -32.36 -29.16
C CYS A 16 19.71 -31.47 -30.04
N ASN A 17 18.48 -31.86 -30.32
CA ASN A 17 17.44 -30.97 -30.78
C ASN A 17 17.20 -29.92 -29.71
N VAL A 18 17.73 -28.72 -29.94
CA VAL A 18 17.38 -27.53 -29.16
C VAL A 18 15.99 -27.06 -29.62
N SER A 19 14.94 -27.61 -29.00
CA SER A 19 13.64 -26.99 -29.04
C SER A 19 13.76 -25.66 -28.34
N ALA A 20 13.63 -24.58 -29.10
CA ALA A 20 13.47 -23.22 -28.55
C ALA A 20 12.14 -23.17 -27.79
N GLN A 21 12.20 -23.53 -26.52
CA GLN A 21 11.13 -23.30 -25.57
C GLN A 21 11.17 -21.82 -25.25
N ASP A 22 10.25 -21.07 -25.87
CA ASP A 22 9.92 -19.68 -25.54
C ASP A 22 9.55 -19.63 -24.04
N ARG A 23 10.56 -19.49 -23.20
CA ARG A 23 10.39 -19.17 -21.79
C ARG A 23 9.95 -17.73 -21.73
N ARG A 24 8.64 -17.51 -21.82
CA ARG A 24 8.01 -16.32 -21.29
C ARG A 24 8.36 -16.29 -19.80
N HIS A 25 9.43 -15.57 -19.49
CA HIS A 25 9.69 -15.14 -18.13
C HIS A 25 8.42 -14.40 -17.67
N PRO A 26 7.77 -14.83 -16.59
CA PRO A 26 6.84 -13.94 -15.92
C PRO A 26 7.67 -12.73 -15.53
N THR A 27 7.35 -11.59 -16.12
CA THR A 27 7.89 -10.30 -15.72
C THR A 27 7.41 -10.11 -14.28
N HIS A 28 8.21 -10.52 -13.29
CA HIS A 28 8.05 -10.06 -11.93
C HIS A 28 8.26 -8.56 -11.98
N THR A 29 7.16 -7.83 -12.15
CA THR A 29 7.13 -6.40 -11.93
C THR A 29 7.49 -6.23 -10.46
N SER A 30 8.73 -5.88 -10.18
CA SER A 30 9.17 -5.57 -8.82
C SER A 30 8.42 -4.32 -8.39
N THR A 31 7.33 -4.52 -7.65
CA THR A 31 6.57 -3.45 -7.04
C THR A 31 7.52 -2.64 -6.18
N THR A 32 7.65 -1.35 -6.45
CA THR A 32 8.51 -0.50 -5.64
C THR A 32 7.88 -0.29 -4.26
N LYS A 33 8.70 -0.01 -3.23
CA LYS A 33 8.16 0.36 -1.90
C LYS A 33 7.14 1.50 -1.98
N SER A 34 7.34 2.42 -2.90
CA SER A 34 6.41 3.52 -3.15
C SER A 34 5.06 3.02 -3.67
N ASP A 35 5.05 2.04 -4.55
CA ASP A 35 3.81 1.48 -5.12
C ASP A 35 3.05 0.64 -4.09
N GLU A 36 3.75 -0.06 -3.20
CA GLU A 36 3.14 -0.75 -2.05
C GLU A 36 2.43 0.23 -1.13
N ILE A 37 3.07 1.37 -0.80
CA ILE A 37 2.48 2.40 0.05
C ILE A 37 1.28 3.07 -0.64
N LYS A 38 1.36 3.37 -1.94
CA LYS A 38 0.22 3.92 -2.70
C LYS A 38 -0.97 2.96 -2.71
N SER A 39 -0.70 1.66 -2.89
CA SER A 39 -1.74 0.62 -2.84
C SER A 39 -2.38 0.53 -1.46
N PHE A 40 -1.56 0.57 -0.40
CA PHE A 40 -2.03 0.60 0.98
C PHE A 40 -2.94 1.80 1.27
N ILE A 41 -2.51 3.02 0.89
CA ILE A 41 -3.31 4.24 1.07
C ILE A 41 -4.63 4.13 0.30
N THR A 42 -4.59 3.64 -0.93
CA THR A 42 -5.78 3.46 -1.77
C THR A 42 -6.77 2.50 -1.14
N GLN A 43 -6.29 1.34 -0.66
CA GLN A 43 -7.12 0.35 0.00
C GLN A 43 -7.69 0.89 1.32
N MET A 44 -6.86 1.51 2.16
CA MET A 44 -7.30 2.11 3.41
C MET A 44 -8.50 3.04 3.21
N TYR A 45 -8.46 3.83 2.14
CA TYR A 45 -9.53 4.76 1.82
C TYR A 45 -10.77 4.09 1.26
N ASN A 46 -10.62 3.25 0.23
CA ASN A 46 -11.73 2.61 -0.45
C ASN A 46 -12.52 1.67 0.46
N ASP A 47 -11.83 1.00 1.37
CA ASP A 47 -12.41 0.06 2.32
C ASP A 47 -12.77 0.71 3.66
N LYS A 48 -12.57 2.03 3.80
CA LYS A 48 -12.82 2.83 5.03
C LYS A 48 -12.08 2.28 6.27
N LEU A 49 -10.91 1.67 6.08
CA LEU A 49 -10.15 1.06 7.19
C LEU A 49 -9.70 2.09 8.24
N TYR A 50 -9.63 3.37 7.89
CA TYR A 50 -9.37 4.45 8.84
C TYR A 50 -10.48 4.64 9.90
N GLU A 51 -11.65 4.04 9.73
CA GLU A 51 -12.73 4.01 10.73
C GLU A 51 -12.60 2.82 11.70
N ASP A 52 -11.76 1.84 11.37
CA ASP A 52 -11.49 0.67 12.23
C ASP A 52 -10.36 0.98 13.23
N TYR A 53 -10.70 1.00 14.51
CA TYR A 53 -9.75 1.29 15.59
C TYR A 53 -8.64 0.24 15.70
N ALA A 54 -8.93 -1.03 15.45
CA ALA A 54 -7.92 -2.09 15.44
C ALA A 54 -6.91 -1.89 14.30
N PHE A 55 -7.38 -1.48 13.13
CA PHE A 55 -6.52 -1.09 12.02
C PHE A 55 -5.64 0.11 12.38
N LEU A 56 -6.21 1.16 12.97
CA LEU A 56 -5.45 2.34 13.38
C LEU A 56 -4.39 1.98 14.42
N GLN A 57 -4.73 1.20 15.44
CA GLN A 57 -3.79 0.75 16.48
C GLN A 57 -2.65 -0.08 15.91
N LYS A 58 -2.89 -0.83 14.85
CA LYS A 58 -1.87 -1.64 14.18
C LYS A 58 -0.97 -0.82 13.25
N HIS A 59 -1.55 0.13 12.53
CA HIS A 59 -0.86 0.80 11.42
C HIS A 59 -0.51 2.26 11.69
N CYS A 60 -0.91 2.87 12.80
CA CYS A 60 -0.50 4.22 13.16
C CYS A 60 0.62 4.20 14.19
N SER A 61 1.53 5.17 14.09
CA SER A 61 2.52 5.39 15.13
C SER A 61 1.85 5.83 16.45
N THR A 62 2.55 5.65 17.57
CA THR A 62 2.08 6.07 18.89
C THR A 62 1.78 7.58 18.91
N GLU A 63 2.61 8.37 18.25
CA GLU A 63 2.47 9.82 18.14
C GLU A 63 1.20 10.21 17.36
N LEU A 64 0.94 9.50 16.24
CA LEU A 64 -0.28 9.74 15.47
C LEU A 64 -1.51 9.31 16.23
N LEU A 65 -1.51 8.14 16.90
CA LEU A 65 -2.63 7.71 17.73
C LEU A 65 -2.95 8.74 18.82
N LYS A 66 -1.91 9.26 19.48
CA LYS A 66 -2.09 10.33 20.46
C LYS A 66 -2.69 11.60 19.83
N LYS A 67 -2.19 12.02 18.67
CA LYS A 67 -2.76 13.16 17.93
C LYS A 67 -4.23 12.96 17.61
N LEU A 68 -4.63 11.75 17.18
CA LEU A 68 -6.03 11.42 16.89
C LEU A 68 -6.90 11.42 18.14
N GLN A 69 -6.38 10.96 19.28
CA GLN A 69 -7.07 11.03 20.56
C GLN A 69 -7.23 12.47 21.04
N ASP A 70 -6.15 13.26 21.05
CA ASP A 70 -6.16 14.65 21.50
C ASP A 70 -7.09 15.54 20.63
N ALA A 71 -7.26 15.17 19.35
CA ALA A 71 -8.15 15.87 18.43
C ALA A 71 -9.63 15.47 18.59
N TYR A 72 -9.95 14.42 19.37
CA TYR A 72 -11.31 13.98 19.61
C TYR A 72 -11.93 14.82 20.75
N PRO A 73 -12.93 15.71 20.45
CA PRO A 73 -13.36 16.70 21.42
C PRO A 73 -14.47 16.22 22.35
N TYR A 74 -14.93 14.99 22.17
CA TYR A 74 -16.08 14.46 22.92
C TYR A 74 -15.62 13.63 24.11
N ASP A 75 -16.34 13.74 25.22
CA ASP A 75 -16.12 12.87 26.37
C ASP A 75 -16.54 11.44 26.05
N THR A 76 -15.73 10.46 26.47
CA THR A 76 -15.96 9.06 26.15
C THR A 76 -15.41 8.17 27.27
N ASP A 77 -16.10 7.09 27.58
CA ASP A 77 -15.69 6.10 28.59
C ASP A 77 -14.53 5.20 28.13
N GLY A 78 -13.99 5.44 26.92
CA GLY A 78 -12.94 4.64 26.33
C GLY A 78 -12.04 5.41 25.39
N ILE A 79 -11.21 4.67 24.65
CA ILE A 79 -10.33 5.23 23.63
C ILE A 79 -11.18 5.61 22.41
N ALA A 80 -11.05 6.86 21.95
CA ALA A 80 -11.64 7.34 20.72
C ALA A 80 -10.62 8.07 19.85
N TYR A 81 -10.79 7.99 18.55
CA TYR A 81 -9.92 8.60 17.56
C TYR A 81 -10.68 9.53 16.64
N ALA A 82 -10.10 10.70 16.34
CA ALA A 82 -10.62 11.67 15.38
C ALA A 82 -10.41 11.18 13.94
N THR A 83 -11.16 10.17 13.52
CA THR A 83 -11.02 9.52 12.21
C THR A 83 -11.33 10.45 11.03
N TRP A 84 -12.09 11.52 11.28
CA TRP A 84 -12.36 12.57 10.29
C TRP A 84 -11.12 13.32 9.81
N LEU A 85 -9.99 13.24 10.54
CA LEU A 85 -8.73 13.81 10.06
C LEU A 85 -8.20 13.12 8.79
N PHE A 86 -8.66 11.89 8.53
CA PHE A 86 -8.39 11.19 7.28
C PHE A 86 -9.34 11.61 6.15
N ARG A 87 -10.38 12.38 6.42
CA ARG A 87 -11.48 12.71 5.51
C ARG A 87 -11.49 14.19 5.11
N SER A 88 -12.54 14.59 4.39
CA SER A 88 -12.76 15.97 3.95
C SER A 88 -13.04 16.96 5.09
N GLY A 89 -13.37 16.46 6.28
CA GLY A 89 -13.86 17.28 7.39
C GLY A 89 -15.31 17.76 7.23
N GLN A 90 -15.99 17.40 6.15
CA GLN A 90 -17.42 17.68 5.96
C GLN A 90 -18.25 16.66 6.73
N GLN A 91 -19.33 17.12 7.36
CA GLN A 91 -20.26 16.26 8.13
C GLN A 91 -21.37 15.70 7.24
N ASP A 92 -21.81 16.47 6.26
CA ASP A 92 -22.93 16.13 5.40
C ASP A 92 -22.51 15.78 3.98
N SER A 93 -23.27 14.89 3.36
CA SER A 93 -23.10 14.57 1.95
C SER A 93 -23.45 15.76 1.07
N LYS A 94 -22.70 15.94 -0.02
CA LYS A 94 -23.05 16.88 -1.05
C LYS A 94 -24.42 16.50 -1.65
N PRO A 95 -25.32 17.47 -1.92
CA PRO A 95 -26.62 17.16 -2.51
C PRO A 95 -26.51 16.27 -3.76
N GLY A 96 -27.25 15.16 -3.76
CA GLY A 96 -27.23 14.17 -4.85
C GLY A 96 -26.02 13.23 -4.87
N ALA A 97 -25.06 13.38 -3.97
CA ALA A 97 -23.95 12.45 -3.85
C ALA A 97 -24.37 11.15 -3.14
N LYS A 98 -23.75 10.04 -3.57
CA LYS A 98 -23.83 8.78 -2.83
C LYS A 98 -22.85 8.84 -1.65
N ASP A 99 -23.21 8.22 -0.53
CA ASP A 99 -22.29 8.01 0.59
C ASP A 99 -21.19 7.01 0.16
N LYS A 100 -20.19 7.55 -0.50
CA LYS A 100 -19.09 6.78 -1.06
C LYS A 100 -17.80 7.56 -0.94
N THR A 101 -16.79 6.89 -0.40
CA THR A 101 -15.41 7.38 -0.39
C THR A 101 -14.65 6.71 -1.54
N ILE A 102 -14.03 7.50 -2.39
CA ILE A 102 -13.29 7.01 -3.55
C ILE A 102 -11.94 7.71 -3.60
N MET A 103 -10.86 6.92 -3.62
CA MET A 103 -9.54 7.44 -3.93
C MET A 103 -9.45 7.83 -5.40
N LEU A 104 -9.05 9.07 -5.66
CA LEU A 104 -8.85 9.58 -7.03
C LEU A 104 -7.38 9.51 -7.43
N GLU A 105 -6.48 9.87 -6.54
CA GLU A 105 -5.06 9.96 -6.84
C GLU A 105 -4.21 9.85 -5.58
N VAL A 106 -3.06 9.18 -5.69
CA VAL A 106 -1.99 9.17 -4.68
C VAL A 106 -0.66 9.46 -5.35
N LYS A 107 0.05 10.48 -4.88
CA LYS A 107 1.38 10.89 -5.37
C LYS A 107 2.40 10.89 -4.25
N ALA A 108 3.61 10.44 -4.53
CA ALA A 108 4.73 10.65 -3.63
C ALA A 108 5.19 12.12 -3.67
N ASP A 109 5.51 12.69 -2.50
CA ASP A 109 6.01 14.05 -2.31
C ASP A 109 7.07 14.06 -1.21
N GLY A 110 8.30 13.74 -1.56
CA GLY A 110 9.39 13.52 -0.62
C GLY A 110 9.09 12.36 0.33
N ASP A 111 9.09 12.63 1.64
CA ASP A 111 8.77 11.66 2.70
C ASP A 111 7.26 11.52 2.92
N TRP A 112 6.45 12.21 2.16
CA TRP A 112 5.01 12.23 2.25
C TRP A 112 4.36 11.66 1.01
N PHE A 113 3.09 11.32 1.15
CA PHE A 113 2.19 11.06 0.03
C PHE A 113 1.07 12.08 0.07
N VAL A 114 0.79 12.71 -1.06
CA VAL A 114 -0.39 13.55 -1.25
C VAL A 114 -1.47 12.69 -1.88
N TYR A 115 -2.63 12.66 -1.28
CA TYR A 115 -3.76 11.94 -1.85
C TYR A 115 -4.97 12.86 -2.01
N THR A 116 -5.68 12.65 -3.10
CA THR A 116 -6.93 13.32 -3.43
C THR A 116 -8.03 12.28 -3.48
N ALA A 117 -9.13 12.54 -2.78
CA ALA A 117 -10.26 11.62 -2.73
C ALA A 117 -11.60 12.35 -2.82
N LEU A 118 -12.65 11.60 -3.09
CA LEU A 118 -14.04 12.01 -2.87
C LEU A 118 -14.54 11.41 -1.57
N ASP A 119 -15.13 12.22 -0.73
CA ASP A 119 -15.78 11.82 0.49
C ASP A 119 -17.19 12.40 0.50
N MET A 120 -18.21 11.54 0.44
CA MET A 120 -19.61 11.97 0.35
C MET A 120 -19.88 13.04 -0.74
N GLY A 121 -19.16 12.95 -1.87
CA GLY A 121 -19.22 13.89 -2.98
C GLY A 121 -18.32 15.12 -2.85
N TRP A 122 -17.67 15.34 -1.72
CA TRP A 122 -16.70 16.41 -1.52
C TRP A 122 -15.30 15.96 -1.93
N LYS A 123 -14.69 16.70 -2.84
CA LYS A 123 -13.28 16.49 -3.21
C LYS A 123 -12.39 17.18 -2.18
N PHE A 124 -11.37 16.47 -1.72
CA PHE A 124 -10.40 17.02 -0.78
C PHE A 124 -9.01 16.45 -1.04
N THR A 125 -8.01 17.08 -0.50
CA THR A 125 -6.61 16.66 -0.61
C THR A 125 -5.97 16.71 0.77
N ASN A 126 -5.32 15.60 1.14
CA ASN A 126 -4.55 15.51 2.38
C ASN A 126 -3.13 15.02 2.08
N ARG A 127 -2.23 15.22 3.04
CA ARG A 127 -0.90 14.63 3.06
C ARG A 127 -0.84 13.59 4.15
N ILE A 128 -0.20 12.46 3.86
CA ILE A 128 -0.01 11.36 4.79
C ILE A 128 1.45 10.95 4.76
N LYS A 129 2.07 10.83 5.93
CA LYS A 129 3.42 10.32 6.06
C LYS A 129 3.36 8.84 6.39
N VAL A 130 3.92 8.02 5.53
CA VAL A 130 3.87 6.56 5.63
C VAL A 130 5.26 6.00 5.43
N THR A 131 5.65 5.09 6.30
CA THR A 131 6.91 4.36 6.21
C THR A 131 6.68 2.86 6.08
N ASN A 132 7.58 2.17 5.40
CA ASN A 132 7.62 0.72 5.36
C ASN A 132 8.89 0.27 6.11
N LYS A 133 8.71 -0.30 7.31
CA LYS A 133 9.77 -0.80 8.17
C LYS A 133 9.70 -2.33 8.22
N GLY A 134 10.60 -2.99 7.47
CA GLY A 134 10.68 -4.46 7.49
C GLY A 134 9.44 -5.18 6.92
N GLY A 135 8.70 -4.55 6.00
CA GLY A 135 7.46 -5.08 5.43
C GLY A 135 6.19 -4.64 6.17
N GLU A 136 6.34 -3.95 7.31
CA GLU A 136 5.23 -3.38 8.04
C GLU A 136 5.04 -1.91 7.65
N ILE A 137 3.83 -1.56 7.21
CA ILE A 137 3.47 -0.20 6.81
C ILE A 137 2.91 0.54 8.01
N ILE A 138 3.55 1.66 8.36
CA ILE A 138 3.18 2.52 9.50
C ILE A 138 2.83 3.91 9.00
N ILE A 139 1.71 4.42 9.41
CA ILE A 139 1.27 5.80 9.22
C ILE A 139 1.86 6.63 10.36
N GLU A 140 2.74 7.57 10.03
CA GLU A 140 3.43 8.39 11.01
C GLU A 140 2.71 9.71 11.28
N ASP A 141 2.08 10.28 10.25
CA ASP A 141 1.34 11.55 10.40
C ASP A 141 0.32 11.75 9.28
N ILE A 142 -0.64 12.65 9.52
CA ILE A 142 -1.65 13.07 8.56
C ILE A 142 -1.99 14.55 8.77
N CYS A 143 -2.17 15.28 7.68
CA CYS A 143 -2.62 16.67 7.71
C CYS A 143 -3.42 17.04 6.46
N ALA A 144 -4.37 17.94 6.60
CA ALA A 144 -5.09 18.53 5.48
C ALA A 144 -4.16 19.46 4.69
N VAL A 145 -4.26 19.42 3.37
CA VAL A 145 -3.66 20.43 2.48
C VAL A 145 -4.65 21.57 2.41
N LYS A 146 -4.25 22.73 2.95
CA LYS A 146 -5.05 23.96 2.79
C LYS A 146 -4.89 24.42 1.35
N GLU A 147 -5.97 24.50 0.62
CA GLU A 147 -6.04 25.17 -0.68
C GLU A 147 -5.90 26.69 -0.50
#